data_0b4d07a8de0ba38bccac9bc0db17d315
#
_entry.id   0b4d07a8de0ba38bccac9bc0db17d315
#
_cell.length_a   1.000
_cell.length_b   1.000
_cell.length_c   1.000
_cell.angle_alpha   90.00
_cell.angle_beta   90.00
_cell.angle_gamma   90.00
#
_symmetry.space_group_name_H-M   'P 1'
#
loop_
_entity.id
_entity.type
_entity.pdbx_description
1 polymer ?
#
loop_
_entity_poly.entity_id
_entity_poly.type
_entity_poly.pdbx_seq_one_letter_code
_entity_poly.pdbx_strand_id
1 'polypeptide(L)'
;ASKSRGLGDVYKRQTLILGVLLTAPIGGADMPVVIALLNSYSGLAASSAGFVINNNVLIVAGALVGASGLILTNIMCKAMNRSLSNVLFGGFGSASSATGGSGQIQGEVKPITAEDAYLILEAANSVLVVPGYGMAVSQAQHVVRELGELLEDNGCEVKYAIHPVAGRMPGHMNVLLAEANVSYDVLAEPDDVNPLMDTVDVCIVIGANDVVNPDARENEGSPIYGMPVIEVD
;
A
#
# COMPACT_ATOMS: atom_id res chain seq x y z
N ALA A 1 -31.43 35.86 6.20
CA ALA A 1 -31.31 34.39 6.10
C ALA A 1 -30.96 33.91 4.68
N SER A 2 -31.48 34.52 3.62
CA SER A 2 -31.22 34.13 2.22
C SER A 2 -29.78 34.40 1.76
N LYS A 3 -29.17 35.53 2.18
CA LYS A 3 -27.82 35.92 1.79
C LYS A 3 -26.73 35.03 2.44
N SER A 4 -26.96 34.51 3.63
CA SER A 4 -26.03 33.61 4.33
C SER A 4 -26.02 32.19 3.76
N ARG A 5 -27.17 31.71 3.24
CA ARG A 5 -27.24 30.41 2.53
C ARG A 5 -26.46 30.41 1.23
N GLY A 6 -26.55 31.49 0.44
CA GLY A 6 -25.79 31.60 -0.81
C GLY A 6 -24.29 31.64 -0.61
N LEU A 7 -23.79 32.27 0.46
CA LEU A 7 -22.37 32.30 0.79
C LEU A 7 -21.88 30.91 1.19
N GLY A 8 -22.66 30.20 2.01
CA GLY A 8 -22.32 28.81 2.40
C GLY A 8 -22.24 27.84 1.20
N ASP A 9 -23.11 28.01 0.21
CA ASP A 9 -23.09 27.17 -1.00
C ASP A 9 -21.90 27.50 -1.91
N VAL A 10 -21.46 28.75 -1.96
CA VAL A 10 -20.23 29.14 -2.67
C VAL A 10 -19.00 28.50 -2.04
N TYR A 11 -18.85 28.56 -0.72
CA TYR A 11 -17.73 27.91 -0.02
C TYR A 11 -17.72 26.40 -0.21
N LYS A 12 -18.87 25.74 -0.14
CA LYS A 12 -18.96 24.29 -0.40
C LYS A 12 -18.52 23.92 -1.81
N ARG A 13 -18.91 24.68 -2.82
CA ARG A 13 -18.45 24.45 -4.20
C ARG A 13 -16.96 24.68 -4.37
N GLN A 14 -16.46 25.76 -3.79
CA GLN A 14 -15.02 26.08 -3.84
C GLN A 14 -14.17 25.00 -3.15
N THR A 15 -14.57 24.53 -1.96
CA THR A 15 -13.85 23.47 -1.25
C THR A 15 -13.91 22.14 -1.98
N LEU A 16 -15.02 21.81 -2.65
CA LEU A 16 -15.15 20.62 -3.46
C LEU A 16 -14.18 20.66 -4.66
N ILE A 17 -14.17 21.76 -5.40
CA ILE A 17 -13.27 21.95 -6.55
C ILE A 17 -11.81 21.90 -6.08
N LEU A 18 -11.49 22.61 -5.00
CA LEU A 18 -10.15 22.61 -4.43
C LEU A 18 -9.71 21.20 -4.00
N GLY A 19 -10.61 20.44 -3.37
CA GLY A 19 -10.34 19.05 -2.98
C GLY A 19 -9.97 18.19 -4.17
N VAL A 20 -10.73 18.26 -5.26
CA VAL A 20 -10.43 17.51 -6.51
C VAL A 20 -9.10 17.94 -7.10
N LEU A 21 -8.85 19.26 -7.20
CA LEU A 21 -7.60 19.79 -7.76
C LEU A 21 -6.36 19.40 -6.94
N LEU A 22 -6.47 19.33 -5.62
CA LEU A 22 -5.37 18.94 -4.74
C LEU A 22 -5.07 17.44 -4.77
N THR A 23 -6.10 16.60 -4.97
CA THR A 23 -5.92 15.15 -4.93
C THR A 23 -5.66 14.53 -6.30
N ALA A 24 -6.10 15.16 -7.40
CA ALA A 24 -5.93 14.65 -8.75
C ALA A 24 -4.46 14.39 -9.17
N PRO A 25 -3.47 15.23 -8.80
CA PRO A 25 -2.07 15.00 -9.18
C PRO A 25 -1.33 14.00 -8.31
N ILE A 26 -1.97 13.46 -7.25
CA ILE A 26 -1.32 12.53 -6.33
C ILE A 26 -1.30 11.12 -6.94
N GLY A 27 -0.11 10.53 -7.00
CA GLY A 27 0.08 9.17 -7.50
C GLY A 27 -0.63 8.11 -6.63
N GLY A 28 -1.00 6.99 -7.25
CA GLY A 28 -1.67 5.90 -6.54
C GLY A 28 -0.84 5.31 -5.39
N ALA A 29 0.48 5.25 -5.56
CA ALA A 29 1.42 4.79 -4.53
C ALA A 29 1.47 5.74 -3.32
N ASP A 30 1.34 7.06 -3.54
CA ASP A 30 1.38 8.09 -2.50
C ASP A 30 0.01 8.30 -1.81
N MET A 31 -1.06 7.78 -2.37
CA MET A 31 -2.43 7.96 -1.88
C MET A 31 -2.62 7.51 -0.42
N PRO A 32 -2.05 6.40 0.07
CA PRO A 32 -2.17 6.00 1.47
C PRO A 32 -1.64 7.05 2.45
N VAL A 33 -0.52 7.69 2.12
CA VAL A 33 0.09 8.76 2.92
C VAL A 33 -0.85 9.96 3.03
N VAL A 34 -1.44 10.36 1.90
CA VAL A 34 -2.38 11.49 1.83
C VAL A 34 -3.67 11.19 2.61
N ILE A 35 -4.19 9.97 2.51
CA ILE A 35 -5.37 9.54 3.28
C ILE A 35 -5.09 9.63 4.78
N ALA A 36 -3.95 9.13 5.25
CA ALA A 36 -3.56 9.22 6.65
C ALA A 36 -3.46 10.68 7.13
N LEU A 37 -2.88 11.56 6.31
CA LEU A 37 -2.75 12.99 6.60
C LEU A 37 -4.12 13.68 6.67
N LEU A 38 -5.01 13.43 5.71
CA LEU A 38 -6.36 14.02 5.69
C LEU A 38 -7.19 13.54 6.87
N ASN A 39 -7.05 12.27 7.26
CA ASN A 39 -7.69 11.73 8.46
C ASN A 39 -7.18 12.44 9.73
N SER A 40 -5.88 12.73 9.80
CA SER A 40 -5.31 13.55 10.88
C SER A 40 -5.94 14.95 10.95
N TYR A 41 -6.09 15.63 9.82
CA TYR A 41 -6.74 16.95 9.79
C TYR A 41 -8.21 16.87 10.20
N SER A 42 -8.92 15.81 9.84
CA SER A 42 -10.28 15.56 10.30
C SER A 42 -10.34 15.39 11.82
N GLY A 43 -9.38 14.70 12.42
CA GLY A 43 -9.24 14.56 13.86
C GLY A 43 -9.00 15.91 14.55
N LEU A 44 -8.10 16.73 14.03
CA LEU A 44 -7.83 18.08 14.56
C LEU A 44 -9.08 18.99 14.45
N ALA A 45 -9.81 18.91 13.36
CA ALA A 45 -11.07 19.65 13.18
C ALA A 45 -12.13 19.20 14.20
N ALA A 46 -12.25 17.89 14.45
CA ALA A 46 -13.15 17.36 15.48
C ALA A 46 -12.75 17.83 16.88
N SER A 47 -11.46 17.84 17.22
CA SER A 47 -10.97 18.38 18.50
C SER A 47 -11.29 19.86 18.65
N SER A 48 -11.09 20.66 17.59
CA SER A 48 -11.42 22.08 17.57
C SER A 48 -12.92 22.33 17.75
N ALA A 49 -13.77 21.54 17.11
CA ALA A 49 -15.22 21.59 17.29
C ALA A 49 -15.60 21.22 18.73
N GLY A 50 -14.90 20.26 19.35
CA GLY A 50 -15.07 19.87 20.74
C GLY A 50 -14.87 21.02 21.72
N PHE A 51 -13.89 21.90 21.49
CA PHE A 51 -13.70 23.11 22.29
C PHE A 51 -14.91 24.08 22.16
N VAL A 52 -15.44 24.24 20.96
CA VAL A 52 -16.58 25.16 20.72
C VAL A 52 -17.85 24.69 21.44
N ILE A 53 -18.12 23.38 21.42
CA ILE A 53 -19.32 22.80 22.05
C ILE A 53 -19.08 22.32 23.50
N ASN A 54 -17.87 22.55 24.04
CA ASN A 54 -17.44 22.15 25.39
C ASN A 54 -17.62 20.63 25.64
N ASN A 55 -17.21 19.80 24.67
CA ASN A 55 -17.29 18.34 24.74
C ASN A 55 -15.90 17.72 24.88
N ASN A 56 -15.54 17.32 26.10
CA ASN A 56 -14.23 16.76 26.41
C ASN A 56 -13.93 15.44 25.67
N VAL A 57 -14.94 14.60 25.45
CA VAL A 57 -14.75 13.33 24.71
C VAL A 57 -14.34 13.62 23.28
N LEU A 58 -14.99 14.58 22.63
CA LEU A 58 -14.68 14.96 21.24
C LEU A 58 -13.30 15.61 21.14
N ILE A 59 -12.89 16.41 22.15
CA ILE A 59 -11.55 17.01 22.22
C ILE A 59 -10.49 15.92 22.27
N VAL A 60 -10.62 14.98 23.21
CA VAL A 60 -9.63 13.91 23.41
C VAL A 60 -9.60 12.96 22.22
N ALA A 61 -10.75 12.47 21.77
CA ALA A 61 -10.83 11.57 20.62
C ALA A 61 -10.27 12.21 19.34
N GLY A 62 -10.64 13.48 19.08
CA GLY A 62 -10.11 14.21 17.94
C GLY A 62 -8.60 14.44 17.99
N ALA A 63 -8.07 14.75 19.17
CA ALA A 63 -6.63 14.91 19.38
C ALA A 63 -5.87 13.60 19.15
N LEU A 64 -6.38 12.47 19.66
CA LEU A 64 -5.78 11.14 19.45
C LEU A 64 -5.78 10.74 17.96
N VAL A 65 -6.89 10.93 17.26
CA VAL A 65 -6.98 10.66 15.81
C VAL A 65 -6.04 11.57 15.04
N GLY A 66 -5.96 12.86 15.40
CA GLY A 66 -5.05 13.81 14.79
C GLY A 66 -3.58 13.39 14.95
N ALA A 67 -3.18 13.07 16.17
CA ALA A 67 -1.82 12.64 16.48
C ALA A 67 -1.45 11.32 15.78
N SER A 68 -2.31 10.32 15.86
CA SER A 68 -2.07 9.02 15.24
C SER A 68 -1.93 9.13 13.73
N GLY A 69 -2.76 9.93 13.06
CA GLY A 69 -2.68 10.15 11.62
C GLY A 69 -1.38 10.83 11.19
N LEU A 70 -0.86 11.80 11.96
CA LEU A 70 0.44 12.43 11.69
C LEU A 70 1.61 11.43 11.87
N ILE A 71 1.56 10.62 12.91
CA ILE A 71 2.58 9.59 13.17
C ILE A 71 2.60 8.58 12.02
N LEU A 72 1.43 8.06 11.64
CA LEU A 72 1.29 7.12 10.52
C LEU A 72 1.81 7.71 9.22
N THR A 73 1.44 8.96 8.90
CA THR A 73 1.95 9.67 7.72
C THR A 73 3.48 9.71 7.69
N ASN A 74 4.11 10.03 8.83
CA ASN A 74 5.57 10.10 8.92
C ASN A 74 6.23 8.72 8.78
N ILE A 75 5.66 7.68 9.40
CA ILE A 75 6.14 6.30 9.27
C ILE A 75 6.07 5.84 7.82
N MET A 76 4.94 6.10 7.14
CA MET A 76 4.77 5.73 5.73
C MET A 76 5.72 6.47 4.81
N CYS A 77 5.93 7.78 5.02
CA CYS A 77 6.92 8.55 4.26
C CYS A 77 8.33 7.96 4.41
N LYS A 78 8.71 7.55 5.63
CA LYS A 78 10.00 6.90 5.88
C LYS A 78 10.09 5.53 5.20
N ALA A 79 9.05 4.71 5.29
CA ALA A 79 9.01 3.40 4.65
C ALA A 79 9.10 3.48 3.12
N MET A 80 8.60 4.56 2.52
CA MET A 80 8.70 4.83 1.08
C MET A 80 9.98 5.58 0.69
N ASN A 81 10.83 5.93 1.65
CA ASN A 81 12.00 6.80 1.45
C ASN A 81 11.66 8.12 0.74
N ARG A 82 10.50 8.70 1.03
CA ARG A 82 10.02 9.96 0.42
C ARG A 82 9.67 10.98 1.48
N SER A 83 9.94 12.24 1.20
CA SER A 83 9.51 13.34 2.08
C SER A 83 8.02 13.64 1.88
N LEU A 84 7.33 14.07 2.93
CA LEU A 84 5.92 14.47 2.86
C LEU A 84 5.68 15.59 1.84
N SER A 85 6.61 16.54 1.73
CA SER A 85 6.56 17.61 0.74
C SER A 85 6.63 17.05 -0.69
N ASN A 86 7.42 16.01 -0.92
CA ASN A 86 7.52 15.37 -2.22
C ASN A 86 6.21 14.63 -2.58
N VAL A 87 5.60 13.95 -1.61
CA VAL A 87 4.31 13.28 -1.78
C VAL A 87 3.19 14.29 -2.13
N LEU A 88 3.14 15.43 -1.44
CA LEU A 88 2.08 16.42 -1.63
C LEU A 88 2.27 17.29 -2.87
N PHE A 89 3.52 17.62 -3.21
CA PHE A 89 3.84 18.62 -4.25
C PHE A 89 4.62 18.04 -5.43
N GLY A 90 5.08 16.81 -5.36
CA GLY A 90 5.83 16.16 -6.44
C GLY A 90 5.05 16.10 -7.76
N GLY A 91 3.73 16.01 -7.71
CA GLY A 91 2.86 16.02 -8.89
C GLY A 91 2.67 17.40 -9.54
N PHE A 92 2.97 18.50 -8.83
CA PHE A 92 2.80 19.86 -9.36
C PHE A 92 4.00 20.40 -10.13
N GLY A 93 5.16 19.74 -10.10
CA GLY A 93 6.40 20.21 -10.75
C GLY A 93 6.84 19.38 -11.96
N SER A 94 6.35 18.20 -12.10
CA SER A 94 6.63 17.30 -13.21
C SER A 94 5.48 17.25 -14.18
N ALA A 95 5.38 18.26 -15.05
CA ALA A 95 4.82 18.08 -16.38
C ALA A 95 5.82 17.25 -17.23
N SER A 96 6.45 16.25 -16.64
CA SER A 96 7.18 15.23 -17.33
C SER A 96 6.33 14.01 -17.34
N SER A 97 5.65 13.88 -18.50
CA SER A 97 5.33 12.59 -19.10
C SER A 97 5.00 11.48 -18.07
N ALA A 98 3.71 11.41 -17.71
CA ALA A 98 3.08 10.12 -17.56
C ALA A 98 3.02 9.40 -18.93
N THR A 99 4.10 9.43 -19.69
CA THR A 99 4.52 8.32 -20.46
C THR A 99 5.00 7.35 -19.40
N GLY A 100 4.19 6.35 -19.07
CA GLY A 100 4.71 5.14 -18.49
C GLY A 100 6.03 4.90 -19.18
N GLY A 101 7.13 5.09 -18.49
CA GLY A 101 8.36 4.49 -18.84
C GLY A 101 8.07 3.00 -18.79
N SER A 102 7.57 2.46 -19.88
CA SER A 102 7.87 1.11 -20.25
C SER A 102 9.39 1.12 -20.44
N GLY A 103 10.13 1.08 -19.33
CA GLY A 103 11.44 0.47 -19.33
C GLY A 103 11.16 -0.80 -20.12
N GLN A 104 11.84 -0.97 -21.23
CA GLN A 104 11.72 -2.22 -21.98
C GLN A 104 12.00 -3.31 -20.96
N ILE A 105 10.93 -3.99 -20.56
CA ILE A 105 11.04 -5.19 -19.75
C ILE A 105 11.87 -6.13 -20.60
N GLN A 106 13.16 -6.22 -20.30
CA GLN A 106 14.10 -7.15 -20.94
C GLN A 106 13.87 -8.54 -20.35
N GLY A 107 12.65 -8.99 -20.36
CA GLY A 107 12.25 -10.31 -19.88
C GLY A 107 11.15 -10.85 -20.79
N GLU A 108 11.26 -12.10 -21.17
CA GLU A 108 10.21 -12.79 -21.90
C GLU A 108 9.23 -13.39 -20.90
N VAL A 109 8.01 -12.83 -20.84
CA VAL A 109 6.93 -13.41 -20.05
C VAL A 109 6.47 -14.69 -20.75
N LYS A 110 6.65 -15.83 -20.09
CA LYS A 110 6.14 -17.13 -20.59
C LYS A 110 4.79 -17.41 -19.92
N PRO A 111 3.68 -17.37 -20.67
CA PRO A 111 2.40 -17.80 -20.13
C PRO A 111 2.44 -19.30 -19.85
N ILE A 112 1.96 -19.70 -18.68
CA ILE A 112 1.81 -21.10 -18.29
C ILE A 112 0.34 -21.44 -18.09
N THR A 113 -0.01 -22.70 -18.25
CA THR A 113 -1.35 -23.21 -17.97
C THR A 113 -1.52 -23.53 -16.48
N ALA A 114 -2.75 -23.72 -16.03
CA ALA A 114 -3.01 -24.14 -14.66
C ALA A 114 -2.40 -25.50 -14.34
N GLU A 115 -2.38 -26.41 -15.33
CA GLU A 115 -1.77 -27.73 -15.23
C GLU A 115 -0.25 -27.64 -15.05
N ASP A 116 0.41 -26.77 -15.82
CA ASP A 116 1.85 -26.56 -15.69
C ASP A 116 2.21 -25.91 -14.34
N ALA A 117 1.40 -24.94 -13.89
CA ALA A 117 1.56 -24.32 -12.58
C ALA A 117 1.40 -25.34 -11.44
N TYR A 118 0.43 -26.24 -11.57
CA TYR A 118 0.24 -27.33 -10.60
C TYR A 118 1.48 -28.21 -10.47
N LEU A 119 2.08 -28.64 -11.60
CA LEU A 119 3.29 -29.47 -11.58
C LEU A 119 4.48 -28.77 -10.93
N ILE A 120 4.63 -27.45 -11.15
CA ILE A 120 5.69 -26.66 -10.53
C ILE A 120 5.48 -26.58 -9.01
N LEU A 121 4.26 -26.30 -8.58
CA LEU A 121 3.91 -26.17 -7.17
C LEU A 121 3.95 -27.51 -6.42
N GLU A 122 3.57 -28.60 -7.07
CA GLU A 122 3.66 -29.96 -6.49
C GLU A 122 5.10 -30.39 -6.25
N ALA A 123 6.05 -29.93 -7.07
CA ALA A 123 7.47 -30.24 -6.93
C ALA A 123 8.21 -29.29 -5.96
N ALA A 124 7.60 -28.19 -5.56
CA ALA A 124 8.22 -27.17 -4.72
C ALA A 124 8.27 -27.60 -3.25
N ASN A 125 9.40 -27.37 -2.59
CA ASN A 125 9.56 -27.56 -1.15
C ASN A 125 9.40 -26.24 -0.37
N SER A 126 9.64 -25.11 -1.03
CA SER A 126 9.53 -23.78 -0.43
C SER A 126 8.81 -22.82 -1.39
N VAL A 127 7.71 -22.22 -0.90
CA VAL A 127 6.90 -21.26 -1.67
C VAL A 127 6.79 -19.96 -0.91
N LEU A 128 7.10 -18.86 -1.58
CA LEU A 128 6.92 -17.51 -1.07
C LEU A 128 5.75 -16.82 -1.78
N VAL A 129 4.81 -16.29 -1.00
CA VAL A 129 3.69 -15.51 -1.54
C VAL A 129 3.92 -14.03 -1.26
N VAL A 130 3.88 -13.21 -2.31
CA VAL A 130 4.03 -11.74 -2.22
C VAL A 130 2.67 -11.10 -2.51
N PRO A 131 1.87 -10.80 -1.48
CA PRO A 131 0.55 -10.21 -1.66
C PRO A 131 0.65 -8.70 -1.89
N GLY A 132 -0.14 -8.19 -2.80
CA GLY A 132 -0.27 -6.76 -3.07
C GLY A 132 -1.73 -6.27 -3.00
N TYR A 133 -1.92 -5.00 -3.31
CA TYR A 133 -3.24 -4.37 -3.26
C TYR A 133 -4.28 -5.03 -4.18
N GLY A 134 -3.85 -5.58 -5.30
CA GLY A 134 -4.76 -6.31 -6.21
C GLY A 134 -5.42 -7.51 -5.54
N MET A 135 -4.71 -8.24 -4.67
CA MET A 135 -5.30 -9.31 -3.86
C MET A 135 -6.44 -8.78 -2.95
N ALA A 136 -6.24 -7.61 -2.34
CA ALA A 136 -7.25 -6.97 -1.50
C ALA A 136 -8.50 -6.57 -2.30
N VAL A 137 -8.31 -5.99 -3.49
CA VAL A 137 -9.42 -5.56 -4.36
C VAL A 137 -10.26 -6.73 -4.85
N SER A 138 -9.61 -7.84 -5.19
CA SER A 138 -10.28 -9.08 -5.65
C SER A 138 -10.80 -9.95 -4.49
N GLN A 139 -10.54 -9.56 -3.23
CA GLN A 139 -10.87 -10.34 -2.04
C GLN A 139 -10.35 -11.80 -2.10
N ALA A 140 -9.16 -11.97 -2.69
CA ALA A 140 -8.56 -13.27 -2.95
C ALA A 140 -7.81 -13.86 -1.74
N GLN A 141 -7.76 -13.17 -0.59
CA GLN A 141 -7.01 -13.59 0.60
C GLN A 141 -7.41 -15.00 1.09
N HIS A 142 -8.69 -15.35 0.99
CA HIS A 142 -9.17 -16.67 1.40
C HIS A 142 -8.71 -17.77 0.45
N VAL A 143 -8.72 -17.53 -0.86
CA VAL A 143 -8.25 -18.48 -1.87
C VAL A 143 -6.73 -18.67 -1.78
N VAL A 144 -6.00 -17.58 -1.51
CA VAL A 144 -4.54 -17.63 -1.30
C VAL A 144 -4.19 -18.44 -0.05
N ARG A 145 -4.96 -18.30 1.03
CA ARG A 145 -4.82 -19.12 2.23
C ARG A 145 -5.08 -20.60 1.92
N GLU A 146 -6.18 -20.92 1.22
CA GLU A 146 -6.51 -22.31 0.84
C GLU A 146 -5.40 -22.94 0.00
N LEU A 147 -4.82 -22.18 -0.93
CA LEU A 147 -3.65 -22.62 -1.69
C LEU A 147 -2.46 -22.91 -0.76
N GLY A 148 -2.17 -22.01 0.19
CA GLY A 148 -1.11 -22.20 1.18
C GLY A 148 -1.31 -23.48 2.01
N GLU A 149 -2.51 -23.70 2.53
CA GLU A 149 -2.84 -24.91 3.31
C GLU A 149 -2.65 -26.20 2.48
N LEU A 150 -3.06 -26.19 1.21
CA LEU A 150 -2.85 -27.35 0.32
C LEU A 150 -1.37 -27.62 0.05
N LEU A 151 -0.55 -26.59 -0.05
CA LEU A 151 0.89 -26.73 -0.21
C LEU A 151 1.56 -27.24 1.06
N GLU A 152 1.15 -26.74 2.24
CA GLU A 152 1.64 -27.22 3.54
C GLU A 152 1.24 -28.68 3.78
N ASP A 153 0.04 -29.09 3.42
CA ASP A 153 -0.43 -30.48 3.49
C ASP A 153 0.42 -31.41 2.61
N ASN A 154 0.98 -30.90 1.51
CA ASN A 154 1.93 -31.61 0.66
C ASN A 154 3.39 -31.57 1.16
N GLY A 155 3.62 -30.92 2.32
CA GLY A 155 4.96 -30.83 2.95
C GLY A 155 5.81 -29.66 2.46
N CYS A 156 5.21 -28.70 1.74
CA CYS A 156 5.87 -27.47 1.30
C CYS A 156 5.90 -26.43 2.42
N GLU A 157 7.01 -25.71 2.61
CA GLU A 157 7.09 -24.57 3.50
C GLU A 157 6.52 -23.32 2.81
N VAL A 158 5.44 -22.73 3.35
CA VAL A 158 4.81 -21.54 2.79
C VAL A 158 5.05 -20.33 3.67
N LYS A 159 5.58 -19.25 3.08
CA LYS A 159 5.76 -17.95 3.74
C LYS A 159 5.09 -16.83 2.94
N TYR A 160 4.71 -15.77 3.64
CA TYR A 160 4.11 -14.57 3.04
C TYR A 160 5.03 -13.38 3.25
N ALA A 161 5.60 -12.85 2.17
CA ALA A 161 6.43 -11.66 2.22
C ALA A 161 5.56 -10.40 2.14
N ILE A 162 5.46 -9.68 3.24
CA ILE A 162 4.59 -8.51 3.36
C ILE A 162 5.42 -7.23 3.29
N HIS A 163 5.22 -6.46 2.25
CA HIS A 163 5.83 -5.16 2.14
C HIS A 163 5.10 -4.13 3.03
N PRO A 164 5.82 -3.29 3.81
CA PRO A 164 5.23 -2.35 4.77
C PRO A 164 4.23 -1.36 4.16
N VAL A 165 4.40 -1.01 2.88
CA VAL A 165 3.52 -0.08 2.16
C VAL A 165 2.62 -0.76 1.14
N ALA A 166 2.56 -2.10 1.11
CA ALA A 166 1.61 -2.81 0.27
C ALA A 166 0.17 -2.50 0.70
N GLY A 167 -0.65 -2.09 -0.25
CA GLY A 167 -2.06 -1.76 0.03
C GLY A 167 -2.37 -0.28 0.13
N ARG A 168 -3.28 0.10 1.02
CA ARG A 168 -3.80 1.46 1.20
C ARG A 168 -3.56 2.04 2.59
N MET A 169 -3.04 1.25 3.50
CA MET A 169 -2.70 1.64 4.87
C MET A 169 -1.57 0.75 5.40
N PRO A 170 -0.79 1.19 6.40
CA PRO A 170 0.21 0.35 7.04
C PRO A 170 -0.41 -0.93 7.59
N GLY A 171 0.23 -2.07 7.34
CA GLY A 171 -0.27 -3.37 7.78
C GLY A 171 -1.53 -3.86 7.05
N HIS A 172 -1.90 -3.27 5.92
CA HIS A 172 -3.10 -3.68 5.17
C HIS A 172 -3.09 -5.17 4.84
N MET A 173 -1.98 -5.70 4.34
CA MET A 173 -1.86 -7.12 4.01
C MET A 173 -1.89 -8.01 5.25
N ASN A 174 -1.28 -7.57 6.37
CA ASN A 174 -1.33 -8.27 7.64
C ASN A 174 -2.79 -8.45 8.13
N VAL A 175 -3.59 -7.39 8.05
CA VAL A 175 -5.00 -7.43 8.46
C VAL A 175 -5.81 -8.38 7.57
N LEU A 176 -5.62 -8.34 6.25
CA LEU A 176 -6.34 -9.21 5.31
C LEU A 176 -5.97 -10.68 5.47
N LEU A 177 -4.69 -10.99 5.67
CA LEU A 177 -4.25 -12.35 5.91
C LEU A 177 -4.70 -12.86 7.28
N ALA A 178 -4.71 -12.01 8.30
CA ALA A 178 -5.28 -12.33 9.60
C ALA A 178 -6.80 -12.58 9.53
N GLU A 179 -7.54 -11.80 8.73
CA GLU A 179 -8.97 -12.04 8.44
C GLU A 179 -9.19 -13.39 7.78
N ALA A 180 -8.26 -13.79 6.91
CA ALA A 180 -8.25 -15.11 6.30
C ALA A 180 -7.75 -16.23 7.22
N ASN A 181 -7.40 -15.96 8.49
CA ASN A 181 -6.82 -16.88 9.46
C ASN A 181 -5.43 -17.43 9.10
N VAL A 182 -4.63 -16.68 8.36
CA VAL A 182 -3.20 -16.98 8.18
C VAL A 182 -2.44 -16.64 9.47
N SER A 183 -1.59 -17.55 9.95
CA SER A 183 -0.79 -17.33 11.15
C SER A 183 0.21 -16.18 10.96
N TYR A 184 0.43 -15.38 12.02
CA TYR A 184 1.46 -14.35 12.01
C TYR A 184 2.88 -14.92 11.92
N ASP A 185 3.09 -16.17 12.31
CA ASP A 185 4.41 -16.82 12.31
C ASP A 185 4.96 -17.05 10.89
N VAL A 186 4.07 -17.12 9.88
CA VAL A 186 4.45 -17.30 8.47
C VAL A 186 4.53 -15.98 7.69
N LEU A 187 4.26 -14.85 8.38
CA LEU A 187 4.39 -13.51 7.79
C LEU A 187 5.82 -13.00 8.01
N ALA A 188 6.47 -12.58 6.94
CA ALA A 188 7.83 -12.07 6.98
C ALA A 188 7.95 -10.71 6.29
N GLU A 189 8.88 -9.87 6.74
CA GLU A 189 9.19 -8.57 6.13
C GLU A 189 10.25 -8.74 5.02
N PRO A 190 10.40 -7.75 4.11
CA PRO A 190 11.40 -7.83 3.02
C PRO A 190 12.84 -8.07 3.52
N ASP A 191 13.21 -7.46 4.65
CA ASP A 191 14.54 -7.60 5.24
C ASP A 191 14.84 -9.03 5.73
N ASP A 192 13.79 -9.78 6.11
CA ASP A 192 13.90 -11.18 6.54
C ASP A 192 13.90 -12.14 5.35
N VAL A 193 13.18 -11.79 4.28
CA VAL A 193 12.93 -12.65 3.13
C VAL A 193 14.04 -12.54 2.08
N ASN A 194 14.48 -11.32 1.75
CA ASN A 194 15.46 -11.10 0.70
C ASN A 194 16.75 -11.93 0.85
N PRO A 195 17.32 -12.12 2.06
CA PRO A 195 18.49 -12.99 2.23
C PRO A 195 18.21 -14.48 2.00
N LEU A 196 16.94 -14.88 2.00
CA LEU A 196 16.50 -16.28 1.85
C LEU A 196 15.99 -16.60 0.44
N MET A 197 15.90 -15.61 -0.45
CA MET A 197 15.32 -15.80 -1.79
C MET A 197 16.00 -16.88 -2.60
N ASP A 198 17.31 -17.03 -2.49
CA ASP A 198 18.07 -18.12 -3.15
C ASP A 198 17.64 -19.53 -2.72
N THR A 199 16.90 -19.65 -1.61
CA THR A 199 16.42 -20.95 -1.08
C THR A 199 14.93 -21.19 -1.39
N VAL A 200 14.26 -20.23 -2.01
CA VAL A 200 12.84 -20.31 -2.37
C VAL A 200 12.71 -20.95 -3.76
N ASP A 201 11.97 -22.04 -3.86
CA ASP A 201 11.76 -22.73 -5.15
C ASP A 201 10.78 -21.97 -6.04
N VAL A 202 9.72 -21.41 -5.46
CA VAL A 202 8.67 -20.69 -6.21
C VAL A 202 8.24 -19.43 -5.48
N CYS A 203 8.22 -18.31 -6.18
CA CYS A 203 7.65 -17.07 -5.69
C CYS A 203 6.35 -16.72 -6.42
N ILE A 204 5.24 -16.57 -5.67
CA ILE A 204 3.93 -16.21 -6.20
C ILE A 204 3.65 -14.74 -5.90
N VAL A 205 3.75 -13.88 -6.92
CA VAL A 205 3.41 -12.47 -6.81
C VAL A 205 1.94 -12.28 -7.18
N ILE A 206 1.10 -11.87 -6.23
CA ILE A 206 -0.34 -11.73 -6.46
C ILE A 206 -0.85 -10.33 -6.14
N GLY A 207 -1.23 -9.62 -7.20
CA GLY A 207 -1.77 -8.26 -7.08
C GLY A 207 -0.76 -7.22 -6.57
N ALA A 208 0.53 -7.51 -6.67
CA ALA A 208 1.64 -6.62 -6.37
C ALA A 208 2.27 -6.08 -7.66
N ASN A 209 2.87 -4.90 -7.61
CA ASN A 209 3.58 -4.27 -8.71
C ASN A 209 4.84 -3.57 -8.21
N ASP A 210 4.71 -2.40 -7.59
CA ASP A 210 5.85 -1.57 -7.20
C ASP A 210 6.75 -2.24 -6.15
N VAL A 211 6.19 -3.09 -5.31
CA VAL A 211 6.90 -3.76 -4.21
C VAL A 211 7.89 -4.84 -4.66
N VAL A 212 7.83 -5.24 -5.91
CA VAL A 212 8.75 -6.20 -6.55
C VAL A 212 9.47 -5.60 -7.75
N ASN A 213 9.34 -4.29 -7.98
CA ASN A 213 9.88 -3.63 -9.17
C ASN A 213 11.36 -3.27 -8.97
N PRO A 214 12.30 -3.82 -9.77
CA PRO A 214 13.72 -3.53 -9.67
C PRO A 214 14.07 -2.06 -9.94
N ASP A 215 13.22 -1.29 -10.64
CA ASP A 215 13.41 0.15 -10.86
C ASP A 215 13.58 0.95 -9.55
N ALA A 216 13.08 0.41 -8.44
CA ALA A 216 13.27 1.04 -7.13
C ALA A 216 14.73 1.03 -6.66
N ARG A 217 15.56 0.14 -7.18
CA ARG A 217 17.01 0.05 -6.88
C ARG A 217 17.87 0.62 -7.99
N GLU A 218 17.51 0.37 -9.24
CA GLU A 218 18.39 0.56 -10.39
C GLU A 218 18.21 1.91 -11.07
N ASN A 219 17.02 2.50 -11.01
CA ASN A 219 16.66 3.68 -11.77
C ASN A 219 16.49 4.91 -10.88
N GLU A 220 17.52 5.73 -10.74
CA GLU A 220 17.47 7.00 -9.97
C GLU A 220 16.39 7.97 -10.46
N GLY A 221 15.94 7.87 -11.70
CA GLY A 221 14.85 8.67 -12.26
C GLY A 221 13.46 8.13 -11.95
N SER A 222 13.33 6.94 -11.38
CA SER A 222 12.06 6.32 -11.05
C SER A 222 11.38 7.01 -9.86
N PRO A 223 10.08 7.23 -9.89
CA PRO A 223 9.34 7.77 -8.75
C PRO A 223 9.38 6.87 -7.50
N ILE A 224 9.71 5.59 -7.66
CA ILE A 224 9.83 4.62 -6.57
C ILE A 224 11.28 4.39 -6.11
N TYR A 225 12.26 5.12 -6.66
CA TYR A 225 13.67 4.96 -6.31
C TYR A 225 13.93 5.08 -4.81
N GLY A 226 14.68 4.14 -4.26
CA GLY A 226 15.02 4.05 -2.84
C GLY A 226 13.93 3.43 -1.96
N MET A 227 12.82 2.95 -2.53
CA MET A 227 11.84 2.16 -1.81
C MET A 227 12.39 0.75 -1.58
N PRO A 228 12.24 0.15 -0.37
CA PRO A 228 12.52 -1.26 -0.17
C PRO A 228 11.72 -2.11 -1.16
N VAL A 229 12.31 -3.19 -1.67
CA VAL A 229 11.62 -4.13 -2.56
C VAL A 229 11.86 -5.55 -2.12
N ILE A 230 10.96 -6.44 -2.49
CA ILE A 230 11.13 -7.87 -2.37
C ILE A 230 11.82 -8.35 -3.64
N GLU A 231 13.00 -8.92 -3.49
CA GLU A 231 13.89 -9.32 -4.58
C GLU A 231 13.46 -10.68 -5.13
N VAL A 232 12.65 -10.67 -6.19
CA VAL A 232 12.06 -11.87 -6.81
C VAL A 232 12.77 -12.31 -8.10
N ASP A 233 13.95 -11.73 -8.39
CA ASP A 233 14.72 -11.96 -9.62
C ASP A 233 15.58 -13.22 -9.50
#